data_722c501e6c2c918b9c8182e586d7d1ec
#
_entry.id   722c501e6c2c918b9c8182e586d7d1ec
#
_cell.length_a   1.000
_cell.length_b   1.000
_cell.length_c   1.000
_cell.angle_alpha   90.00
_cell.angle_beta   90.00
_cell.angle_gamma   90.00
#
_symmetry.space_group_name_H-M   'P 1'
#
loop_
_entity.id
_entity.type
_entity.pdbx_description
1 polymer ?
#
loop_
_entity_poly.entity_id
_entity_poly.type
_entity_poly.pdbx_seq_one_letter_code
_entity_poly.pdbx_strand_id
1 'polypeptide(L)'
;LIGSVVLTLVIALASWISGMFVGSLPANWQDNTLLVVKGEGTRYITINSRLRPVTNLASARLLAEPGKFQESSLKGSVLDGIERGSQVGIEDAPEQLPRTKSLVDHGWTACSTSSGETATNVGESPKGLGDIQHALVSVDGRTYLVAEGVSHELPAENLGSVLLALGVDSEPVTEVDAAWLSLFTPGSMIQSFSVPDAGLPVSGLSSTIKNPVAGMLLSVTDSAGGQRYYVVQSDSSLGALSDVSLALYKLGGGATAPVQDVSVSDLTQVSTTTAAPEDWPTTLEKGAATDSSVCAVLGESSSSGIAKTTLASADQIESGGVKVTGGTGALVRSSAGGSLGPVFLITDAGRAWGLGGTLTDTLARLGYDESSVVAVPATWLALFPTGAELSTEAVWDGVSEQ
;
A
#
# COMPACT_ATOMS: atom_id res chain seq x y z
N LEU A 1 21.38 16.99 -26.82
CA LEU A 1 21.55 16.01 -27.94
C LEU A 1 21.18 14.56 -27.54
N ILE A 2 21.08 14.20 -26.23
CA ILE A 2 20.70 12.87 -25.76
C ILE A 2 19.17 12.73 -25.57
N GLY A 3 18.45 13.84 -25.31
CA GLY A 3 17.00 13.83 -25.10
C GLY A 3 16.16 13.60 -26.36
N SER A 4 16.69 13.88 -27.55
CA SER A 4 15.95 13.70 -28.81
C SER A 4 16.02 12.28 -29.38
N VAL A 5 17.02 11.49 -28.97
CA VAL A 5 17.19 10.10 -29.42
C VAL A 5 16.28 9.15 -28.65
N VAL A 6 15.98 9.44 -27.38
CA VAL A 6 15.08 8.62 -26.57
C VAL A 6 13.62 8.77 -27.02
N LEU A 7 13.20 9.97 -27.43
CA LEU A 7 11.85 10.21 -27.93
C LEU A 7 11.59 9.51 -29.27
N THR A 8 12.61 9.40 -30.13
CA THR A 8 12.51 8.70 -31.42
C THR A 8 12.47 7.17 -31.26
N LEU A 9 13.11 6.62 -30.22
CA LEU A 9 13.11 5.19 -29.93
C LEU A 9 11.77 4.70 -29.33
N VAL A 10 11.12 5.53 -28.53
CA VAL A 10 9.79 5.21 -27.97
C VAL A 10 8.72 5.19 -29.06
N ILE A 11 8.81 6.08 -30.06
CA ILE A 11 7.91 6.07 -31.23
C ILE A 11 8.18 4.85 -32.12
N ALA A 12 9.43 4.39 -32.23
CA ALA A 12 9.78 3.22 -33.02
C ALA A 12 9.37 1.87 -32.38
N LEU A 13 9.32 1.78 -31.05
CA LEU A 13 8.87 0.57 -30.32
C LEU A 13 7.34 0.40 -30.30
N ALA A 14 6.57 1.46 -30.42
CA ALA A 14 5.11 1.39 -30.63
C ALA A 14 4.75 0.88 -32.04
N SER A 15 5.71 0.85 -32.96
CA SER A 15 5.51 0.39 -34.35
C SER A 15 5.69 -1.12 -34.58
N TRP A 16 5.98 -1.90 -33.56
CA TRP A 16 6.20 -3.34 -33.69
C TRP A 16 4.98 -4.23 -33.36
N ILE A 17 3.79 -3.65 -33.30
CA ILE A 17 2.58 -4.41 -33.54
C ILE A 17 2.48 -4.48 -35.08
N SER A 18 2.68 -5.68 -35.62
CA SER A 18 2.65 -6.01 -37.05
C SER A 18 1.39 -5.43 -37.74
N GLY A 19 1.43 -4.13 -38.02
CA GLY A 19 0.46 -3.51 -38.87
C GLY A 19 0.74 -3.92 -40.31
N MET A 20 0.05 -4.92 -40.84
CA MET A 20 -0.10 -5.03 -42.28
C MET A 20 -0.56 -3.67 -42.78
N PHE A 21 0.24 -3.04 -43.64
CA PHE A 21 -0.12 -1.80 -44.32
C PHE A 21 -1.28 -2.08 -45.27
N VAL A 22 -2.50 -2.00 -44.78
CA VAL A 22 -3.68 -2.23 -45.58
C VAL A 22 -4.02 -0.92 -46.30
N GLY A 23 -3.89 -0.91 -47.61
CA GLY A 23 -4.37 0.18 -48.45
C GLY A 23 -5.91 0.19 -48.61
N SER A 24 -6.59 -0.67 -47.86
CA SER A 24 -8.05 -0.85 -47.81
C SER A 24 -8.50 -1.07 -46.37
N LEU A 25 -9.79 -0.96 -46.12
CA LEU A 25 -10.42 -1.29 -44.84
C LEU A 25 -10.14 -2.75 -44.47
N PRO A 26 -9.85 -3.06 -43.18
CA PRO A 26 -9.69 -4.45 -42.75
C PRO A 26 -11.01 -5.23 -42.89
N ALA A 27 -10.91 -6.54 -42.95
CA ALA A 27 -12.09 -7.40 -42.93
C ALA A 27 -12.90 -7.17 -41.64
N ASN A 28 -14.23 -7.11 -41.74
CA ASN A 28 -15.14 -6.89 -40.61
C ASN A 28 -14.91 -5.55 -39.87
N TRP A 29 -14.47 -4.52 -40.60
CA TRP A 29 -14.21 -3.19 -40.05
C TRP A 29 -15.45 -2.49 -39.47
N GLN A 30 -16.65 -2.98 -39.80
CA GLN A 30 -17.92 -2.32 -39.51
C GLN A 30 -18.14 -2.08 -38.01
N ASP A 31 -17.58 -2.93 -37.18
CA ASP A 31 -17.71 -2.87 -35.73
C ASP A 31 -16.40 -3.21 -35.02
N ASN A 32 -16.24 -2.78 -33.78
CA ASN A 32 -15.14 -3.19 -32.88
C ASN A 32 -13.72 -2.82 -33.38
N THR A 33 -13.62 -1.94 -34.38
CA THR A 33 -12.32 -1.63 -34.99
C THR A 33 -11.91 -0.19 -34.73
N LEU A 34 -10.75 0.00 -34.09
CA LEU A 34 -10.09 1.29 -33.97
C LEU A 34 -9.28 1.57 -35.23
N LEU A 35 -9.70 2.58 -35.99
CA LEU A 35 -9.03 3.04 -37.19
C LEU A 35 -8.19 4.28 -36.87
N VAL A 36 -6.88 4.21 -37.06
CA VAL A 36 -5.95 5.31 -36.83
C VAL A 36 -5.50 5.91 -38.16
N VAL A 37 -5.75 7.19 -38.38
CA VAL A 37 -5.37 7.88 -39.62
C VAL A 37 -3.88 8.22 -39.58
N LYS A 38 -3.13 7.69 -40.53
CA LYS A 38 -1.68 7.92 -40.63
C LYS A 38 -1.38 9.38 -40.94
N GLY A 39 -0.45 9.95 -40.18
CA GLY A 39 0.02 11.32 -40.37
C GLY A 39 -0.84 12.38 -39.71
N GLU A 40 -2.08 12.07 -39.34
CA GLU A 40 -3.02 13.00 -38.70
C GLU A 40 -3.23 12.68 -37.23
N GLY A 41 -3.04 11.42 -36.82
CA GLY A 41 -3.27 10.95 -35.45
C GLY A 41 -4.76 10.82 -35.08
N THR A 42 -5.67 11.17 -35.98
CA THR A 42 -7.13 11.06 -35.76
C THR A 42 -7.50 9.57 -35.59
N ARG A 43 -8.36 9.30 -34.63
CA ARG A 43 -8.81 7.95 -34.29
C ARG A 43 -10.31 7.84 -34.40
N TYR A 44 -10.79 6.75 -34.98
CA TYR A 44 -12.21 6.43 -35.10
C TYR A 44 -12.46 5.02 -34.59
N ILE A 45 -13.44 4.86 -33.72
CA ILE A 45 -14.00 3.53 -33.40
C ILE A 45 -15.20 3.28 -34.35
N THR A 46 -15.28 2.07 -34.88
CA THR A 46 -16.39 1.70 -35.77
C THR A 46 -17.50 1.04 -34.98
N ILE A 47 -18.74 1.53 -35.21
CA ILE A 47 -19.95 1.01 -34.57
C ILE A 47 -21.07 1.09 -35.62
N ASN A 48 -21.71 -0.03 -35.96
CA ASN A 48 -22.77 -0.14 -36.94
C ASN A 48 -22.39 0.50 -38.31
N SER A 49 -21.19 0.19 -38.79
CA SER A 49 -20.64 0.74 -40.05
C SER A 49 -20.43 2.26 -40.08
N ARG A 50 -20.45 2.94 -38.95
CA ARG A 50 -20.17 4.37 -38.80
C ARG A 50 -18.86 4.63 -38.11
N LEU A 51 -18.17 5.69 -38.50
CA LEU A 51 -16.95 6.18 -37.89
C LEU A 51 -17.28 7.16 -36.76
N ARG A 52 -16.95 6.83 -35.52
CA ARG A 52 -17.07 7.76 -34.40
C ARG A 52 -15.69 8.22 -33.97
N PRO A 53 -15.39 9.51 -34.02
CA PRO A 53 -14.13 10.01 -33.41
C PRO A 53 -14.07 9.59 -31.96
N VAL A 54 -12.93 9.07 -31.51
CA VAL A 54 -12.73 8.60 -30.11
C VAL A 54 -11.54 9.30 -29.49
N THR A 55 -11.71 9.73 -28.23
CA THR A 55 -10.70 10.54 -27.52
C THR A 55 -9.43 9.77 -27.18
N ASN A 56 -9.55 8.51 -26.75
CA ASN A 56 -8.43 7.70 -26.26
C ASN A 56 -8.67 6.19 -26.48
N LEU A 57 -7.61 5.41 -26.26
CA LEU A 57 -7.65 3.96 -26.45
C LEU A 57 -8.58 3.26 -25.45
N ALA A 58 -8.60 3.69 -24.20
CA ALA A 58 -9.48 3.08 -23.19
C ALA A 58 -10.94 3.17 -23.59
N SER A 59 -11.39 4.36 -24.05
CA SER A 59 -12.75 4.57 -24.56
C SER A 59 -13.06 3.70 -25.78
N ALA A 60 -12.11 3.57 -26.72
CA ALA A 60 -12.31 2.71 -27.89
C ALA A 60 -12.50 1.23 -27.49
N ARG A 61 -11.73 0.74 -26.54
CA ARG A 61 -11.85 -0.64 -26.04
C ARG A 61 -13.16 -0.88 -25.30
N LEU A 62 -13.61 0.09 -24.49
CA LEU A 62 -14.87 0.00 -23.75
C LEU A 62 -16.10 -0.09 -24.66
N LEU A 63 -16.03 0.47 -25.86
CA LEU A 63 -17.10 0.38 -26.87
C LEU A 63 -17.07 -0.91 -27.69
N ALA A 64 -15.93 -1.56 -27.78
CA ALA A 64 -15.81 -2.82 -28.49
C ALA A 64 -16.36 -3.99 -27.67
N GLU A 65 -16.91 -4.99 -28.33
CA GLU A 65 -17.31 -6.24 -27.67
C GLU A 65 -16.08 -7.00 -27.12
N PRO A 66 -16.20 -7.67 -25.98
CA PRO A 66 -15.12 -8.44 -25.38
C PRO A 66 -14.46 -9.40 -26.40
N GLY A 67 -13.13 -9.32 -26.50
CA GLY A 67 -12.32 -10.18 -27.38
C GLY A 67 -12.42 -9.86 -28.88
N LYS A 68 -13.23 -8.88 -29.31
CA LYS A 68 -13.38 -8.53 -30.74
C LYS A 68 -12.65 -7.24 -31.13
N PHE A 69 -12.06 -6.53 -30.18
CA PHE A 69 -11.34 -5.28 -30.46
C PHE A 69 -10.20 -5.51 -31.46
N GLN A 70 -10.20 -4.71 -32.53
CA GLN A 70 -9.16 -4.69 -33.56
C GLN A 70 -8.61 -3.28 -33.72
N GLU A 71 -7.36 -3.16 -34.12
CA GLU A 71 -6.72 -1.89 -34.42
C GLU A 71 -6.11 -1.94 -35.82
N SER A 72 -6.33 -0.89 -36.62
CA SER A 72 -5.74 -0.77 -37.94
C SER A 72 -5.34 0.67 -38.22
N SER A 73 -4.16 0.85 -38.85
CA SER A 73 -3.65 2.15 -39.26
C SER A 73 -3.70 2.27 -40.79
N LEU A 74 -4.37 3.31 -41.30
CA LEU A 74 -4.64 3.47 -42.73
C LEU A 74 -4.55 4.95 -43.15
N LYS A 75 -4.63 5.23 -44.47
CA LYS A 75 -4.67 6.59 -45.00
C LYS A 75 -6.09 7.16 -44.89
N GLY A 76 -6.22 8.47 -44.60
CA GLY A 76 -7.51 9.15 -44.46
C GLY A 76 -8.42 8.96 -45.64
N SER A 77 -7.89 8.93 -46.87
CA SER A 77 -8.68 8.69 -48.11
C SER A 77 -9.41 7.34 -48.16
N VAL A 78 -9.01 6.36 -47.38
CA VAL A 78 -9.73 5.06 -47.28
C VAL A 78 -11.06 5.23 -46.54
N LEU A 79 -11.20 6.30 -45.75
CA LEU A 79 -12.39 6.59 -44.94
C LEU A 79 -13.39 7.50 -45.68
N ASP A 80 -13.07 7.92 -46.92
CA ASP A 80 -13.95 8.76 -47.71
C ASP A 80 -15.27 8.03 -48.02
N GLY A 81 -16.39 8.73 -47.85
CA GLY A 81 -17.72 8.17 -48.10
C GLY A 81 -18.33 7.33 -46.99
N ILE A 82 -17.57 7.07 -45.89
CA ILE A 82 -18.10 6.38 -44.71
C ILE A 82 -18.79 7.40 -43.81
N GLU A 83 -20.02 7.09 -43.39
CA GLU A 83 -20.80 7.92 -42.50
C GLU A 83 -20.07 8.14 -41.15
N ARG A 84 -20.08 9.40 -40.69
CA ARG A 84 -19.48 9.78 -39.41
C ARG A 84 -20.56 10.05 -38.36
N GLY A 85 -20.37 9.55 -37.16
CA GLY A 85 -21.21 9.84 -36.01
C GLY A 85 -20.58 10.93 -35.11
N SER A 86 -21.27 11.27 -34.02
CA SER A 86 -20.75 12.14 -32.97
C SER A 86 -19.48 11.55 -32.32
N GLN A 87 -18.63 12.42 -31.82
CA GLN A 87 -17.48 12.04 -31.02
C GLN A 87 -17.94 11.30 -29.75
N VAL A 88 -17.15 10.37 -29.31
CA VAL A 88 -17.37 9.59 -28.08
C VAL A 88 -16.06 9.47 -27.29
N GLY A 89 -16.16 9.28 -25.98
CA GLY A 89 -15.00 9.02 -25.14
C GLY A 89 -15.09 9.67 -23.78
N ILE A 90 -14.30 9.16 -22.87
CA ILE A 90 -14.13 9.69 -21.52
C ILE A 90 -12.97 10.68 -21.58
N GLU A 91 -13.20 11.92 -21.16
CA GLU A 91 -12.15 12.92 -21.06
C GLU A 91 -11.10 12.42 -20.06
N ASP A 92 -9.83 12.62 -20.36
CA ASP A 92 -8.67 12.19 -19.54
C ASP A 92 -8.55 10.68 -19.27
N ALA A 93 -9.32 9.78 -19.91
CA ALA A 93 -9.08 8.35 -19.78
C ALA A 93 -7.74 7.94 -20.42
N PRO A 94 -7.13 6.82 -19.97
CA PRO A 94 -5.78 6.47 -20.38
C PRO A 94 -5.61 6.23 -21.88
N GLU A 95 -4.59 6.84 -22.45
CA GLU A 95 -4.15 6.63 -23.83
C GLU A 95 -3.42 5.28 -24.01
N GLN A 96 -2.84 4.76 -22.95
CA GLN A 96 -2.14 3.48 -22.93
C GLN A 96 -2.64 2.64 -21.77
N LEU A 97 -2.89 1.38 -22.07
CA LEU A 97 -3.32 0.40 -21.09
C LEU A 97 -2.15 -0.55 -20.83
N PRO A 98 -1.76 -0.81 -19.57
CA PRO A 98 -0.71 -1.76 -19.26
C PRO A 98 -1.12 -3.15 -19.77
N ARG A 99 -0.17 -3.92 -20.28
CA ARG A 99 -0.42 -5.31 -20.65
C ARG A 99 -0.60 -6.14 -19.39
N THR A 100 -1.40 -7.20 -19.43
CA THR A 100 -1.62 -8.10 -18.28
C THR A 100 -0.31 -8.57 -17.62
N LYS A 101 0.70 -8.91 -18.43
CA LYS A 101 2.04 -9.32 -17.94
C LYS A 101 2.89 -8.19 -17.34
N SER A 102 2.45 -6.94 -17.50
CA SER A 102 3.12 -5.75 -16.96
C SER A 102 2.35 -5.15 -15.78
N LEU A 103 1.35 -5.86 -15.27
CA LEU A 103 0.66 -5.50 -14.03
C LEU A 103 1.55 -5.84 -12.84
N VAL A 104 1.66 -4.88 -11.91
CA VAL A 104 2.44 -4.98 -10.68
C VAL A 104 1.47 -5.16 -9.52
N ASP A 105 1.57 -6.26 -8.81
CA ASP A 105 0.64 -6.70 -7.77
C ASP A 105 1.17 -6.52 -6.34
N HIS A 106 2.48 -6.26 -6.18
CA HIS A 106 3.14 -6.06 -4.88
C HIS A 106 4.40 -5.21 -5.03
N GLY A 107 5.09 -4.94 -3.92
CA GLY A 107 6.36 -4.21 -3.94
C GLY A 107 6.22 -2.72 -4.23
N TRP A 108 5.01 -2.14 -4.07
CA TRP A 108 4.84 -0.69 -4.13
C TRP A 108 5.50 -0.06 -2.93
N THR A 109 6.05 1.09 -3.11
CA THR A 109 6.67 1.83 -2.01
C THR A 109 6.07 3.22 -1.88
N ALA A 110 5.91 3.65 -0.64
CA ALA A 110 5.54 5.01 -0.29
C ALA A 110 6.54 5.50 0.75
N CYS A 111 7.43 6.41 0.36
CA CYS A 111 8.55 6.85 1.18
C CYS A 111 8.39 8.32 1.58
N SER A 112 8.89 8.67 2.78
CA SER A 112 9.03 10.07 3.17
C SER A 112 10.08 10.78 2.30
N THR A 113 9.86 12.06 2.02
CA THR A 113 10.86 12.93 1.41
C THR A 113 11.56 13.76 2.47
N SER A 114 12.59 14.51 2.08
CA SER A 114 13.25 15.49 2.94
C SER A 114 12.32 16.62 3.41
N SER A 115 11.19 16.85 2.72
CA SER A 115 10.15 17.83 3.09
C SER A 115 8.97 17.22 3.85
N GLY A 116 8.99 15.93 4.18
CA GLY A 116 7.88 15.24 4.85
C GLY A 116 6.74 14.80 3.93
N GLU A 117 6.81 15.09 2.62
CA GLU A 117 5.81 14.63 1.64
C GLU A 117 5.97 13.14 1.33
N THR A 118 4.93 12.52 0.81
CA THR A 118 4.96 11.12 0.36
C THR A 118 5.39 10.98 -1.11
N ALA A 119 6.42 10.19 -1.37
CA ALA A 119 6.84 9.74 -2.69
C ALA A 119 6.40 8.29 -2.92
N THR A 120 5.45 8.07 -3.83
CA THR A 120 4.90 6.74 -4.14
C THR A 120 5.53 6.19 -5.41
N ASN A 121 6.03 4.94 -5.36
CA ASN A 121 6.58 4.25 -6.54
C ASN A 121 5.88 2.91 -6.76
N VAL A 122 5.60 2.59 -8.03
CA VAL A 122 5.05 1.31 -8.49
C VAL A 122 5.93 0.75 -9.60
N GLY A 123 6.42 -0.46 -9.41
CA GLY A 123 7.23 -1.19 -10.39
C GLY A 123 8.74 -1.09 -10.16
N GLU A 124 9.28 0.05 -9.80
CA GLU A 124 10.71 0.23 -9.51
C GLU A 124 10.91 0.64 -8.05
N SER A 125 11.71 -0.12 -7.33
CA SER A 125 12.04 0.20 -5.94
C SER A 125 13.02 1.37 -5.83
N PRO A 126 12.90 2.21 -4.79
CA PRO A 126 13.89 3.22 -4.47
C PRO A 126 15.29 2.62 -4.24
N LYS A 127 16.33 3.41 -4.50
CA LYS A 127 17.70 2.98 -4.21
C LYS A 127 17.91 2.80 -2.72
N GLY A 128 18.74 1.81 -2.36
CA GLY A 128 19.06 1.53 -0.97
C GLY A 128 17.90 0.94 -0.15
N LEU A 129 16.78 0.56 -0.81
CA LEU A 129 15.63 -0.01 -0.09
C LEU A 129 16.04 -1.26 0.69
N GLY A 130 15.78 -1.25 1.99
CA GLY A 130 16.09 -2.35 2.89
C GLY A 130 15.17 -2.36 4.11
N ASP A 131 14.83 -3.55 4.58
CA ASP A 131 13.90 -3.74 5.68
C ASP A 131 14.44 -3.15 6.99
N ILE A 132 13.57 -2.49 7.73
CA ILE A 132 13.77 -2.05 9.11
C ILE A 132 12.61 -2.56 9.96
N GLN A 133 12.83 -2.68 11.27
CA GLN A 133 11.79 -3.19 12.17
C GLN A 133 10.91 -2.10 12.73
N HIS A 134 11.47 -0.91 12.94
CA HIS A 134 10.72 0.23 13.46
C HIS A 134 11.25 1.56 12.91
N ALA A 135 10.44 2.60 13.06
CA ALA A 135 10.83 3.98 12.80
C ALA A 135 10.08 4.93 13.75
N LEU A 136 10.76 5.99 14.14
CA LEU A 136 10.15 7.14 14.80
C LEU A 136 9.74 8.15 13.72
N VAL A 137 8.47 8.52 13.71
CA VAL A 137 7.94 9.51 12.77
C VAL A 137 7.15 10.58 13.47
N SER A 138 7.03 11.76 12.85
CA SER A 138 6.19 12.85 13.34
C SER A 138 5.18 13.27 12.27
N VAL A 139 3.94 13.51 12.71
CA VAL A 139 2.84 14.06 11.91
C VAL A 139 2.17 15.15 12.72
N ASP A 140 2.07 16.36 12.19
CA ASP A 140 1.42 17.51 12.86
C ASP A 140 1.91 17.73 14.30
N GLY A 141 3.21 17.52 14.56
CA GLY A 141 3.83 17.71 15.87
C GLY A 141 3.57 16.58 16.88
N ARG A 142 2.94 15.47 16.48
CA ARG A 142 2.80 14.27 17.28
C ARG A 142 3.81 13.24 16.85
N THR A 143 4.39 12.53 17.80
CA THR A 143 5.38 11.48 17.52
C THR A 143 4.74 10.10 17.59
N TYR A 144 5.11 9.26 16.64
CA TYR A 144 4.64 7.88 16.53
C TYR A 144 5.84 6.94 16.43
N LEU A 145 5.69 5.77 17.03
CA LEU A 145 6.51 4.60 16.75
C LEU A 145 5.74 3.72 15.75
N VAL A 146 6.33 3.48 14.59
CA VAL A 146 5.79 2.54 13.60
C VAL A 146 6.60 1.25 13.66
N ALA A 147 5.95 0.14 13.91
CA ALA A 147 6.57 -1.19 13.98
C ALA A 147 5.55 -2.28 13.62
N GLU A 148 6.01 -3.38 13.04
CA GLU A 148 5.18 -4.57 12.74
C GLU A 148 3.89 -4.26 11.93
N GLY A 149 3.88 -3.18 11.14
CA GLY A 149 2.71 -2.74 10.36
C GLY A 149 1.68 -1.93 11.15
N VAL A 150 2.01 -1.53 12.38
CA VAL A 150 1.15 -0.76 13.28
C VAL A 150 1.83 0.58 13.62
N SER A 151 1.02 1.64 13.71
CA SER A 151 1.46 2.97 14.13
C SER A 151 0.96 3.28 15.54
N HIS A 152 1.86 3.55 16.47
CA HIS A 152 1.58 3.80 17.88
C HIS A 152 1.92 5.24 18.23
N GLU A 153 0.95 6.00 18.70
CA GLU A 153 1.22 7.35 19.22
C GLU A 153 2.04 7.26 20.50
N LEU A 154 3.02 8.17 20.66
CA LEU A 154 3.81 8.33 21.87
C LEU A 154 3.32 9.56 22.66
N PRO A 155 3.29 9.50 24.01
CA PRO A 155 2.78 10.58 24.81
C PRO A 155 3.72 11.81 24.76
N ALA A 156 3.18 12.97 24.42
CA ALA A 156 3.97 14.20 24.33
C ALA A 156 4.55 14.64 25.71
N GLU A 157 3.82 14.38 26.78
CA GLU A 157 4.16 14.86 28.14
C GLU A 157 5.47 14.26 28.69
N ASN A 158 5.79 13.01 28.32
CA ASN A 158 6.98 12.30 28.80
C ASN A 158 7.74 11.58 27.68
N LEU A 159 7.66 12.10 26.46
CA LEU A 159 8.23 11.52 25.25
C LEU A 159 9.70 11.10 25.44
N GLY A 160 10.54 12.02 25.92
CA GLY A 160 11.97 11.72 26.11
C GLY A 160 12.23 10.55 27.08
N SER A 161 11.42 10.40 28.13
CA SER A 161 11.53 9.28 29.06
C SER A 161 11.10 7.96 28.44
N VAL A 162 10.06 7.98 27.60
CA VAL A 162 9.59 6.81 26.86
C VAL A 162 10.63 6.39 25.84
N LEU A 163 11.17 7.31 25.04
CA LEU A 163 12.21 7.03 24.05
C LEU A 163 13.47 6.44 24.73
N LEU A 164 13.90 7.03 25.84
CA LEU A 164 15.04 6.54 26.61
C LEU A 164 14.79 5.13 27.16
N ALA A 165 13.59 4.87 27.70
CA ALA A 165 13.25 3.54 28.23
C ALA A 165 13.25 2.49 27.13
N LEU A 166 12.81 2.84 25.92
CA LEU A 166 12.81 1.97 24.75
C LEU A 166 14.20 1.83 24.10
N GLY A 167 15.18 2.67 24.47
CA GLY A 167 16.52 2.66 23.90
C GLY A 167 16.62 3.25 22.49
N VAL A 168 15.64 4.09 22.10
CA VAL A 168 15.55 4.70 20.76
C VAL A 168 15.67 6.23 20.81
N ASP A 169 16.12 6.80 21.94
CA ASP A 169 16.25 8.24 22.16
C ASP A 169 17.29 8.94 21.27
N SER A 170 18.21 8.18 20.73
CA SER A 170 19.23 8.65 19.77
C SER A 170 18.83 8.48 18.30
N GLU A 171 17.69 7.86 18.01
CA GLU A 171 17.24 7.62 16.64
C GLU A 171 16.57 8.88 16.04
N PRO A 172 16.66 9.06 14.70
CA PRO A 172 16.01 10.19 14.05
C PRO A 172 14.49 10.07 14.10
N VAL A 173 13.82 11.21 14.34
CA VAL A 173 12.38 11.32 14.15
C VAL A 173 12.14 11.92 12.77
N THR A 174 11.61 11.13 11.84
CA THR A 174 11.37 11.53 10.46
C THR A 174 10.00 12.20 10.34
N GLU A 175 9.94 13.40 9.75
CA GLU A 175 8.65 14.02 9.42
C GLU A 175 7.99 13.30 8.24
N VAL A 176 6.69 12.99 8.37
CA VAL A 176 5.87 12.34 7.33
C VAL A 176 4.49 12.99 7.30
N ASP A 177 3.80 12.87 6.17
CA ASP A 177 2.42 13.34 6.07
C ASP A 177 1.40 12.30 6.61
N ALA A 178 0.17 12.75 6.81
CA ALA A 178 -0.90 11.90 7.31
C ALA A 178 -1.26 10.75 6.33
N ALA A 179 -1.05 10.95 5.04
CA ALA A 179 -1.30 9.93 4.03
C ALA A 179 -0.33 8.76 4.19
N TRP A 180 0.95 9.05 4.42
CA TRP A 180 1.96 8.02 4.72
C TRP A 180 1.62 7.24 5.99
N LEU A 181 1.31 7.94 7.09
CA LEU A 181 0.99 7.30 8.36
C LEU A 181 -0.25 6.39 8.25
N SER A 182 -1.23 6.78 7.44
CA SER A 182 -2.46 6.01 7.21
C SER A 182 -2.26 4.65 6.54
N LEU A 183 -1.07 4.39 5.99
CA LEU A 183 -0.71 3.09 5.40
C LEU A 183 -0.52 1.99 6.45
N PHE A 184 -0.34 2.38 7.71
CA PHE A 184 -0.18 1.48 8.85
C PHE A 184 -1.47 1.43 9.67
N THR A 185 -1.70 0.29 10.31
CA THR A 185 -2.88 0.15 11.19
C THR A 185 -2.68 0.99 12.46
N PRO A 186 -3.62 1.86 12.84
CA PRO A 186 -3.54 2.55 14.12
C PRO A 186 -3.59 1.57 15.29
N GLY A 187 -2.63 1.68 16.20
CA GLY A 187 -2.50 0.83 17.38
C GLY A 187 -2.70 1.59 18.69
N SER A 188 -2.59 0.85 19.78
CA SER A 188 -2.64 1.39 21.12
C SER A 188 -1.46 2.32 21.40
N MET A 189 -1.67 3.40 22.14
CA MET A 189 -0.60 4.32 22.56
C MET A 189 0.49 3.56 23.34
N ILE A 190 1.74 3.76 22.98
CA ILE A 190 2.89 3.23 23.72
C ILE A 190 3.26 4.21 24.82
N GLN A 191 3.00 3.84 26.06
CA GLN A 191 3.26 4.66 27.25
C GLN A 191 3.64 3.80 28.44
N SER A 192 4.22 4.44 29.46
CA SER A 192 4.47 3.76 30.73
C SER A 192 3.17 3.29 31.37
N PHE A 193 3.19 2.16 32.04
CA PHE A 193 2.04 1.59 32.74
C PHE A 193 2.42 0.96 34.08
N SER A 194 1.44 0.75 34.93
CA SER A 194 1.56 0.07 36.20
C SER A 194 0.45 -0.99 36.34
N VAL A 195 0.70 -1.97 37.21
CA VAL A 195 -0.31 -2.96 37.55
C VAL A 195 -1.26 -2.39 38.63
N PRO A 196 -2.57 -2.61 38.50
CA PRO A 196 -3.51 -2.26 39.57
C PRO A 196 -3.11 -2.89 40.93
N ASP A 197 -3.38 -2.19 42.02
CA ASP A 197 -3.12 -2.67 43.38
C ASP A 197 -1.64 -3.04 43.66
N ALA A 198 -0.71 -2.41 42.94
CA ALA A 198 0.72 -2.68 43.10
C ALA A 198 1.15 -2.60 44.59
N GLY A 199 1.90 -3.62 45.04
CA GLY A 199 2.36 -3.77 46.42
C GLY A 199 1.38 -4.50 47.33
N LEU A 200 0.12 -4.74 46.94
CA LEU A 200 -0.82 -5.54 47.77
C LEU A 200 -0.50 -7.05 47.64
N PRO A 201 -0.63 -7.81 48.75
CA PRO A 201 -0.40 -9.26 48.71
C PRO A 201 -1.36 -9.99 47.77
N VAL A 202 -0.82 -10.92 47.00
CA VAL A 202 -1.57 -11.79 46.09
C VAL A 202 -1.51 -13.23 46.63
N SER A 203 -2.61 -13.96 46.57
CA SER A 203 -2.72 -15.36 47.02
C SER A 203 -3.01 -16.31 45.86
N GLY A 204 -2.79 -17.61 46.05
CA GLY A 204 -3.12 -18.61 45.02
C GLY A 204 -2.03 -18.91 43.98
N LEU A 205 -0.84 -18.29 44.13
CA LEU A 205 0.34 -18.60 43.33
C LEU A 205 1.10 -19.79 43.92
N SER A 206 2.06 -20.35 43.16
CA SER A 206 2.92 -21.41 43.61
C SER A 206 3.64 -21.03 44.92
N SER A 207 3.81 -21.98 45.87
CA SER A 207 4.49 -21.75 47.12
C SER A 207 5.98 -21.44 46.97
N THR A 208 6.55 -21.64 45.81
CA THR A 208 7.94 -21.25 45.47
C THR A 208 8.06 -19.74 45.28
N ILE A 209 6.98 -19.04 44.91
CA ILE A 209 6.92 -17.59 44.80
C ILE A 209 6.71 -17.02 46.21
N LYS A 210 7.76 -16.40 46.77
CA LYS A 210 7.74 -15.92 48.15
C LYS A 210 7.14 -14.52 48.25
N ASN A 211 6.20 -14.39 49.19
CA ASN A 211 5.53 -13.12 49.48
C ASN A 211 5.03 -12.40 48.21
N PRO A 212 4.24 -13.07 47.38
CA PRO A 212 3.82 -12.45 46.11
C PRO A 212 2.95 -11.21 46.35
N VAL A 213 3.31 -10.15 45.66
CA VAL A 213 2.56 -8.88 45.65
C VAL A 213 2.23 -8.51 44.20
N ALA A 214 1.12 -7.83 44.00
CA ALA A 214 0.80 -7.28 42.67
C ALA A 214 1.94 -6.33 42.24
N GLY A 215 2.34 -6.45 40.96
CA GLY A 215 3.47 -5.70 40.42
C GLY A 215 4.84 -6.35 40.64
N MET A 216 4.95 -7.46 41.38
CA MET A 216 6.21 -8.22 41.51
C MET A 216 6.61 -8.82 40.17
N LEU A 217 7.90 -8.69 39.82
CA LEU A 217 8.46 -9.29 38.61
C LEU A 217 8.97 -10.73 38.89
N LEU A 218 8.62 -11.64 38.03
CA LEU A 218 9.16 -12.98 37.99
C LEU A 218 10.07 -13.11 36.75
N SER A 219 11.28 -13.60 36.93
CA SER A 219 12.19 -13.92 35.83
C SER A 219 12.30 -15.42 35.67
N VAL A 220 12.28 -15.89 34.42
CA VAL A 220 12.40 -17.30 34.04
C VAL A 220 13.47 -17.42 32.98
N THR A 221 14.45 -18.28 33.22
CA THR A 221 15.43 -18.64 32.20
C THR A 221 14.89 -19.79 31.37
N ASP A 222 14.77 -19.59 30.05
CA ASP A 222 14.36 -20.63 29.13
C ASP A 222 15.50 -21.63 28.83
N SER A 223 15.19 -22.69 28.09
CA SER A 223 16.16 -23.74 27.74
C SER A 223 17.30 -23.26 26.83
N ALA A 224 17.17 -22.13 26.18
CA ALA A 224 18.18 -21.50 25.33
C ALA A 224 19.05 -20.47 26.10
N GLY A 225 18.77 -20.25 27.41
CA GLY A 225 19.44 -19.27 28.25
C GLY A 225 18.83 -17.86 28.16
N GLY A 226 17.74 -17.66 27.43
CA GLY A 226 17.03 -16.40 27.37
C GLY A 226 16.22 -16.13 28.63
N GLN A 227 16.15 -14.86 29.07
CA GLN A 227 15.31 -14.46 30.18
C GLN A 227 13.96 -13.97 29.71
N ARG A 228 12.87 -14.45 30.33
CA ARG A 228 11.51 -13.99 30.13
C ARG A 228 10.99 -13.41 31.43
N TYR A 229 10.23 -12.33 31.32
CA TYR A 229 9.69 -11.64 32.46
C TYR A 229 8.18 -11.74 32.50
N TYR A 230 7.66 -11.86 33.71
CA TYR A 230 6.23 -11.83 34.00
C TYR A 230 6.01 -10.87 35.17
N VAL A 231 4.89 -10.19 35.17
CA VAL A 231 4.43 -9.39 36.31
C VAL A 231 3.26 -10.08 36.99
N VAL A 232 3.28 -10.15 38.31
CA VAL A 232 2.17 -10.66 39.10
C VAL A 232 1.01 -9.65 39.06
N GLN A 233 -0.15 -10.09 38.62
CA GLN A 233 -1.35 -9.26 38.58
C GLN A 233 -2.20 -9.43 39.85
N SER A 234 -3.08 -8.46 40.15
CA SER A 234 -3.91 -8.48 41.36
C SER A 234 -4.94 -9.62 41.40
N ASP A 235 -5.30 -10.17 40.23
CA ASP A 235 -6.22 -11.32 40.07
C ASP A 235 -5.53 -12.69 40.20
N SER A 236 -4.28 -12.73 40.60
CA SER A 236 -3.45 -13.93 40.71
C SER A 236 -3.02 -14.53 39.36
N SER A 237 -3.19 -13.83 38.26
CA SER A 237 -2.63 -14.19 36.96
C SER A 237 -1.21 -13.61 36.80
N LEU A 238 -0.50 -14.10 35.79
CA LEU A 238 0.80 -13.58 35.38
C LEU A 238 0.68 -12.88 34.04
N GLY A 239 1.04 -11.60 34.00
CA GLY A 239 1.14 -10.83 32.76
C GLY A 239 2.51 -11.04 32.12
N ALA A 240 2.59 -11.67 30.95
CA ALA A 240 3.81 -11.79 30.19
C ALA A 240 4.28 -10.40 29.72
N LEU A 241 5.58 -10.16 29.79
CA LEU A 241 6.23 -8.93 29.39
C LEU A 241 7.21 -9.21 28.25
N SER A 242 7.05 -8.48 27.14
CA SER A 242 8.06 -8.35 26.08
C SER A 242 9.15 -7.36 26.52
N ASP A 243 10.22 -7.22 25.74
CA ASP A 243 11.26 -6.23 26.05
C ASP A 243 10.73 -4.82 26.11
N VAL A 244 9.84 -4.45 25.16
CA VAL A 244 9.16 -3.16 25.11
C VAL A 244 8.26 -2.95 26.33
N SER A 245 7.40 -3.91 26.63
CA SER A 245 6.48 -3.78 27.77
C SER A 245 7.20 -3.82 29.12
N LEU A 246 8.28 -4.56 29.24
CA LEU A 246 9.12 -4.58 30.46
C LEU A 246 9.78 -3.21 30.70
N ALA A 247 10.31 -2.59 29.64
CA ALA A 247 10.91 -1.25 29.73
C ALA A 247 9.88 -0.20 30.18
N LEU A 248 8.70 -0.23 29.59
CA LEU A 248 7.62 0.70 29.92
C LEU A 248 6.97 0.44 31.29
N TYR A 249 6.89 -0.81 31.71
CA TYR A 249 6.50 -1.18 33.06
C TYR A 249 7.50 -0.64 34.11
N LYS A 250 8.81 -0.81 33.87
CA LYS A 250 9.84 -0.26 34.75
C LYS A 250 9.75 1.27 34.82
N LEU A 251 9.50 1.96 33.70
CA LEU A 251 9.27 3.39 33.65
C LEU A 251 8.01 3.82 34.45
N GLY A 252 6.96 2.98 34.46
CA GLY A 252 5.69 3.23 35.17
C GLY A 252 5.73 2.91 36.68
N GLY A 253 6.91 2.69 37.26
CA GLY A 253 7.07 2.39 38.69
C GLY A 253 7.57 0.96 38.99
N GLY A 254 7.55 0.06 38.03
CA GLY A 254 8.03 -1.30 38.17
C GLY A 254 9.55 -1.43 38.38
N ALA A 255 10.33 -0.35 38.24
CA ALA A 255 11.77 -0.36 38.50
C ALA A 255 12.14 -0.72 39.96
N THR A 256 11.28 -0.40 40.92
CA THR A 256 11.43 -0.72 42.33
C THR A 256 10.71 -2.01 42.75
N ALA A 257 10.02 -2.67 41.80
CA ALA A 257 9.31 -3.90 42.07
C ALA A 257 10.31 -5.03 42.50
N PRO A 258 9.95 -5.89 43.47
CA PRO A 258 10.73 -7.08 43.75
C PRO A 258 10.88 -7.96 42.52
N VAL A 259 12.06 -8.50 42.28
CA VAL A 259 12.29 -9.47 41.20
C VAL A 259 12.65 -10.81 41.84
N GLN A 260 11.99 -11.89 41.42
CA GLN A 260 12.28 -13.22 41.85
C GLN A 260 12.51 -14.15 40.65
N ASP A 261 13.63 -14.90 40.70
CA ASP A 261 13.89 -15.97 39.74
C ASP A 261 13.05 -17.20 40.11
N VAL A 262 12.31 -17.71 39.10
CA VAL A 262 11.46 -18.90 39.26
C VAL A 262 11.72 -19.88 38.11
N SER A 263 11.33 -21.13 38.31
CA SER A 263 11.44 -22.13 37.26
C SER A 263 10.21 -22.13 36.34
N VAL A 264 10.36 -22.67 35.14
CA VAL A 264 9.21 -22.86 34.20
C VAL A 264 8.09 -23.67 34.86
N SER A 265 8.44 -24.66 35.71
CA SER A 265 7.47 -25.50 36.43
C SER A 265 6.59 -24.72 37.42
N ASP A 266 7.10 -23.62 37.96
CA ASP A 266 6.37 -22.78 38.92
C ASP A 266 5.23 -22.00 38.22
N LEU A 267 5.35 -21.80 36.92
CA LEU A 267 4.37 -21.06 36.10
C LEU A 267 3.27 -21.95 35.50
N THR A 268 3.49 -23.28 35.42
CA THR A 268 2.58 -24.20 34.69
C THR A 268 1.16 -24.28 35.24
N GLN A 269 0.95 -23.87 36.48
CA GLN A 269 -0.36 -23.92 37.17
C GLN A 269 -1.04 -22.55 37.28
N VAL A 270 -0.41 -21.50 36.73
CA VAL A 270 -0.89 -20.12 36.84
C VAL A 270 -1.37 -19.65 35.48
N SER A 271 -2.52 -18.98 35.46
CA SER A 271 -3.04 -18.35 34.22
C SER A 271 -2.06 -17.27 33.77
N THR A 272 -1.70 -17.31 32.47
CA THR A 272 -0.82 -16.31 31.86
C THR A 272 -1.62 -15.51 30.85
N THR A 273 -1.51 -14.19 30.95
CA THR A 273 -2.06 -13.19 30.03
C THR A 273 -0.96 -12.28 29.51
N THR A 274 -1.28 -11.30 28.69
CA THR A 274 -0.38 -10.19 28.38
C THR A 274 -0.54 -9.08 29.42
N ALA A 275 0.56 -8.44 29.83
CA ALA A 275 0.50 -7.32 30.79
C ALA A 275 0.26 -5.97 30.10
N ALA A 276 0.54 -5.89 28.81
CA ALA A 276 0.39 -4.70 27.97
C ALA A 276 -0.52 -5.00 26.77
N PRO A 277 -0.97 -4.00 26.01
CA PRO A 277 -1.70 -4.21 24.79
C PRO A 277 -0.99 -5.20 23.84
N GLU A 278 -1.75 -6.11 23.24
CA GLU A 278 -1.22 -7.18 22.39
C GLU A 278 -0.63 -6.69 21.07
N ASP A 279 -1.02 -5.49 20.65
CA ASP A 279 -0.54 -4.84 19.43
C ASP A 279 0.79 -4.08 19.61
N TRP A 280 1.34 -4.03 20.84
CA TRP A 280 2.65 -3.42 21.04
C TRP A 280 3.75 -4.30 20.46
N PRO A 281 4.79 -3.70 19.82
CA PRO A 281 5.92 -4.47 19.33
C PRO A 281 6.63 -5.20 20.47
N THR A 282 7.17 -6.36 20.14
CA THR A 282 7.85 -7.17 21.17
C THR A 282 9.28 -6.72 21.41
N THR A 283 9.99 -6.31 20.36
CA THR A 283 11.38 -5.83 20.35
C THR A 283 11.56 -4.67 19.39
N LEU A 284 12.62 -3.88 19.57
CA LEU A 284 13.01 -2.78 18.70
C LEU A 284 14.51 -2.88 18.40
N GLU A 285 14.88 -3.69 17.38
CA GLU A 285 16.31 -3.98 17.13
C GLU A 285 16.94 -3.15 16.02
N LYS A 286 16.19 -2.88 14.93
CA LYS A 286 16.72 -2.22 13.74
C LYS A 286 15.81 -1.06 13.31
N GLY A 287 16.17 0.14 13.72
CA GLY A 287 15.51 1.39 13.36
C GLY A 287 15.99 1.98 12.03
N ALA A 288 15.38 3.10 11.66
CA ALA A 288 15.79 3.90 10.51
C ALA A 288 17.15 4.58 10.76
N ALA A 289 18.00 4.62 9.74
CA ALA A 289 19.26 5.36 9.82
C ALA A 289 19.04 6.87 9.65
N THR A 290 19.97 7.65 10.17
CA THR A 290 20.02 9.10 9.90
C THR A 290 20.22 9.33 8.40
N ASP A 291 19.61 10.39 7.86
CA ASP A 291 19.68 10.77 6.43
C ASP A 291 19.12 9.68 5.48
N SER A 292 18.14 8.91 5.92
CA SER A 292 17.40 7.97 5.10
C SER A 292 15.92 8.34 5.03
N SER A 293 15.27 7.98 3.93
CA SER A 293 13.81 8.03 3.82
C SER A 293 13.18 6.80 4.47
N VAL A 294 12.13 7.01 5.26
CA VAL A 294 11.33 5.91 5.82
C VAL A 294 10.26 5.53 4.81
N CYS A 295 10.13 4.25 4.52
CA CYS A 295 9.26 3.73 3.47
C CYS A 295 8.25 2.72 4.02
N ALA A 296 6.99 2.87 3.62
CA ALA A 296 6.01 1.81 3.64
C ALA A 296 6.17 0.96 2.36
N VAL A 297 6.09 -0.35 2.48
CA VAL A 297 6.17 -1.29 1.35
C VAL A 297 4.91 -2.15 1.33
N LEU A 298 4.20 -2.16 0.21
CA LEU A 298 3.07 -3.06 0.00
C LEU A 298 3.61 -4.46 -0.34
N GLY A 299 3.49 -5.38 0.59
CA GLY A 299 3.91 -6.77 0.43
C GLY A 299 2.98 -7.58 -0.44
N GLU A 300 3.29 -8.85 -0.59
CA GLU A 300 2.41 -9.80 -1.27
C GLU A 300 1.10 -10.01 -0.48
N SER A 301 0.04 -10.33 -1.20
CA SER A 301 -1.23 -10.70 -0.56
C SER A 301 -1.05 -11.97 0.29
N SER A 302 -1.50 -11.91 1.53
CA SER A 302 -1.49 -13.06 2.41
C SER A 302 -2.54 -14.11 2.00
N SER A 303 -2.59 -15.23 2.69
CA SER A 303 -3.66 -16.25 2.52
C SER A 303 -5.07 -15.69 2.79
N SER A 304 -5.18 -14.54 3.48
CA SER A 304 -6.43 -13.78 3.65
C SER A 304 -6.79 -12.92 2.43
N GLY A 305 -5.95 -12.88 1.39
CA GLY A 305 -6.20 -12.15 0.16
C GLY A 305 -5.93 -10.64 0.21
N ILE A 306 -5.42 -10.11 1.31
CA ILE A 306 -5.10 -8.67 1.47
C ILE A 306 -3.61 -8.51 1.68
N ALA A 307 -3.00 -7.66 0.86
CA ALA A 307 -1.58 -7.28 1.00
C ALA A 307 -1.34 -6.54 2.33
N LYS A 308 -0.21 -6.82 2.97
CA LYS A 308 0.21 -6.15 4.21
C LYS A 308 1.22 -5.06 3.92
N THR A 309 1.15 -3.99 4.69
CA THR A 309 2.18 -2.95 4.70
C THR A 309 3.31 -3.35 5.64
N THR A 310 4.55 -3.30 5.16
CA THR A 310 5.77 -3.48 5.94
C THR A 310 6.59 -2.19 5.94
N LEU A 311 7.57 -2.10 6.84
CA LEU A 311 8.42 -0.94 7.00
C LEU A 311 9.81 -1.19 6.38
N ALA A 312 10.32 -0.20 5.68
CA ALA A 312 11.67 -0.21 5.10
C ALA A 312 12.30 1.18 5.20
N SER A 313 13.58 1.28 4.89
CA SER A 313 14.27 2.55 4.65
C SER A 313 14.94 2.53 3.29
N ALA A 314 15.17 3.70 2.72
CA ALA A 314 15.84 3.89 1.43
C ALA A 314 16.81 5.07 1.49
N ASP A 315 17.64 5.24 0.46
CA ASP A 315 18.42 6.47 0.29
C ASP A 315 17.48 7.68 0.30
N GLN A 316 17.96 8.82 0.80
CA GLN A 316 17.17 10.05 0.91
C GLN A 316 16.46 10.40 -0.40
N ILE A 317 15.17 10.66 -0.33
CA ILE A 317 14.31 11.07 -1.45
C ILE A 317 13.97 12.55 -1.29
N GLU A 318 14.17 13.33 -2.38
CA GLU A 318 14.05 14.79 -2.33
C GLU A 318 12.66 15.30 -2.71
N SER A 319 11.88 14.56 -3.50
CA SER A 319 10.59 15.05 -4.02
C SER A 319 9.49 13.99 -3.92
N GLY A 320 8.32 14.45 -3.50
CA GLY A 320 7.10 13.64 -3.42
C GLY A 320 6.41 13.42 -4.77
N GLY A 321 5.23 12.80 -4.70
CA GLY A 321 4.38 12.50 -5.84
C GLY A 321 4.35 11.03 -6.22
N VAL A 322 3.63 10.71 -7.30
CA VAL A 322 3.40 9.33 -7.75
C VAL A 322 4.23 9.04 -9.00
N LYS A 323 5.02 7.98 -8.96
CA LYS A 323 5.80 7.47 -10.08
C LYS A 323 5.44 6.01 -10.33
N VAL A 324 4.97 5.72 -11.53
CA VAL A 324 4.73 4.35 -12.02
C VAL A 324 5.71 4.08 -13.15
N THR A 325 6.34 2.92 -13.14
CA THR A 325 7.31 2.56 -14.19
C THR A 325 6.64 2.53 -15.55
N GLY A 326 7.26 3.17 -16.55
CA GLY A 326 6.69 3.29 -17.90
C GLY A 326 6.28 1.94 -18.51
N GLY A 327 5.07 1.87 -19.05
CA GLY A 327 4.47 0.66 -19.63
C GLY A 327 4.01 -0.40 -18.62
N THR A 328 4.09 -0.10 -17.30
CA THR A 328 3.52 -0.91 -16.24
C THR A 328 2.24 -0.29 -15.70
N GLY A 329 1.59 -0.95 -14.76
CA GLY A 329 0.42 -0.47 -14.05
C GLY A 329 -0.06 -1.50 -13.06
N ALA A 330 -1.24 -1.30 -12.49
CA ALA A 330 -1.83 -2.25 -11.56
C ALA A 330 -3.34 -2.34 -11.74
N LEU A 331 -3.88 -3.51 -11.50
CA LEU A 331 -5.32 -3.76 -11.49
C LEU A 331 -5.70 -4.22 -10.08
N VAL A 332 -6.35 -3.34 -9.34
CA VAL A 332 -6.48 -3.53 -7.90
C VAL A 332 -7.91 -3.33 -7.42
N ARG A 333 -8.29 -4.10 -6.43
CA ARG A 333 -9.54 -3.96 -5.70
C ARG A 333 -9.27 -3.31 -4.35
N SER A 334 -9.97 -2.23 -4.07
CA SER A 334 -9.93 -1.59 -2.75
C SER A 334 -10.40 -2.55 -1.65
N SER A 335 -9.72 -2.57 -0.51
CA SER A 335 -10.17 -3.29 0.67
C SER A 335 -10.10 -2.40 1.91
N ALA A 336 -11.16 -2.44 2.73
CA ALA A 336 -11.23 -1.71 3.99
C ALA A 336 -12.03 -2.51 5.02
N GLY A 337 -11.49 -2.68 6.22
CA GLY A 337 -12.18 -3.39 7.31
C GLY A 337 -12.61 -4.83 6.97
N GLY A 338 -11.86 -5.54 6.12
CA GLY A 338 -12.19 -6.89 5.67
C GLY A 338 -13.25 -6.96 4.54
N SER A 339 -13.78 -5.83 4.08
CA SER A 339 -14.71 -5.75 2.95
C SER A 339 -13.99 -5.38 1.66
N LEU A 340 -14.41 -6.00 0.56
CA LEU A 340 -13.91 -5.69 -0.78
C LEU A 340 -14.77 -4.60 -1.41
N GLY A 341 -14.10 -3.57 -1.94
CA GLY A 341 -14.70 -2.42 -2.59
C GLY A 341 -14.56 -2.45 -4.12
N PRO A 342 -14.64 -1.27 -4.77
CA PRO A 342 -14.50 -1.13 -6.21
C PRO A 342 -13.11 -1.50 -6.72
N VAL A 343 -13.03 -1.78 -8.02
CA VAL A 343 -11.79 -2.09 -8.73
C VAL A 343 -11.28 -0.84 -9.45
N PHE A 344 -9.98 -0.67 -9.47
CA PHE A 344 -9.28 0.43 -10.11
C PHE A 344 -8.20 -0.09 -11.05
N LEU A 345 -8.02 0.62 -12.15
CA LEU A 345 -6.87 0.49 -13.03
C LEU A 345 -5.91 1.65 -12.73
N ILE A 346 -4.66 1.32 -12.41
CA ILE A 346 -3.56 2.29 -12.27
C ILE A 346 -2.68 2.15 -13.50
N THR A 347 -2.27 3.26 -14.11
CA THR A 347 -1.39 3.27 -15.27
C THR A 347 -0.10 4.05 -14.98
N ASP A 348 0.82 4.02 -15.93
CA ASP A 348 2.08 4.77 -15.86
C ASP A 348 1.92 6.30 -15.89
N ALA A 349 0.71 6.80 -16.09
CA ALA A 349 0.37 8.20 -15.85
C ALA A 349 0.29 8.57 -14.35
N GLY A 350 0.43 7.60 -13.43
CA GLY A 350 0.38 7.83 -11.98
C GLY A 350 -1.02 8.13 -11.45
N ARG A 351 -2.06 7.69 -12.15
CA ARG A 351 -3.48 7.89 -11.76
C ARG A 351 -4.21 6.56 -11.60
N ALA A 352 -5.25 6.57 -10.78
CA ALA A 352 -6.16 5.46 -10.58
C ALA A 352 -7.53 5.77 -11.18
N TRP A 353 -8.03 4.89 -12.06
CA TRP A 353 -9.35 4.98 -12.68
C TRP A 353 -10.25 3.88 -12.13
N GLY A 354 -11.41 4.27 -11.56
CA GLY A 354 -12.43 3.32 -11.12
C GLY A 354 -13.06 2.59 -12.31
N LEU A 355 -13.29 1.28 -12.18
CA LEU A 355 -14.01 0.50 -13.19
C LEU A 355 -15.49 0.46 -12.83
N GLY A 356 -16.33 0.98 -13.72
CA GLY A 356 -17.78 1.00 -13.57
C GLY A 356 -18.49 -0.07 -14.40
N GLY A 357 -19.84 -0.05 -14.34
CA GLY A 357 -20.67 -1.04 -15.02
C GLY A 357 -20.55 -2.45 -14.45
N THR A 358 -20.76 -3.48 -15.28
CA THR A 358 -20.54 -4.87 -14.89
C THR A 358 -19.05 -5.17 -14.95
N LEU A 359 -18.41 -5.39 -13.80
CA LEU A 359 -16.96 -5.53 -13.69
C LEU A 359 -16.37 -6.53 -14.69
N THR A 360 -16.94 -7.73 -14.79
CA THR A 360 -16.45 -8.78 -15.71
C THR A 360 -16.49 -8.33 -17.17
N ASP A 361 -17.54 -7.62 -17.57
CA ASP A 361 -17.67 -7.08 -18.94
C ASP A 361 -16.65 -5.95 -19.18
N THR A 362 -16.54 -5.00 -18.25
CA THR A 362 -15.58 -3.89 -18.32
C THR A 362 -14.14 -4.38 -18.40
N LEU A 363 -13.76 -5.35 -17.55
CA LEU A 363 -12.45 -5.97 -17.59
C LEU A 363 -12.17 -6.63 -18.94
N ALA A 364 -13.10 -7.44 -19.44
CA ALA A 364 -12.94 -8.15 -20.70
C ALA A 364 -12.82 -7.20 -21.90
N ARG A 365 -13.55 -6.07 -21.91
CA ARG A 365 -13.43 -5.00 -22.92
C ARG A 365 -12.06 -4.34 -22.89
N LEU A 366 -11.53 -4.05 -21.70
CA LEU A 366 -10.20 -3.48 -21.51
C LEU A 366 -9.07 -4.49 -21.80
N GLY A 367 -9.38 -5.80 -21.88
CA GLY A 367 -8.44 -6.87 -22.17
C GLY A 367 -7.83 -7.51 -20.94
N TYR A 368 -8.55 -7.48 -19.81
CA TYR A 368 -8.13 -8.08 -18.55
C TYR A 368 -9.06 -9.20 -18.09
N ASP A 369 -8.55 -10.04 -17.21
CA ASP A 369 -9.30 -11.07 -16.51
C ASP A 369 -9.44 -10.72 -15.02
N GLU A 370 -10.50 -11.19 -14.39
CA GLU A 370 -10.73 -10.97 -12.96
C GLU A 370 -9.62 -11.60 -12.08
N SER A 371 -8.96 -12.64 -12.55
CA SER A 371 -7.79 -13.25 -11.90
C SER A 371 -6.57 -12.33 -11.81
N SER A 372 -6.52 -11.26 -12.60
CA SER A 372 -5.46 -10.24 -12.55
C SER A 372 -5.72 -9.17 -11.50
N VAL A 373 -6.87 -9.19 -10.82
CA VAL A 373 -7.25 -8.21 -9.79
C VAL A 373 -6.73 -8.66 -8.45
N VAL A 374 -5.89 -7.84 -7.81
CA VAL A 374 -5.38 -8.08 -6.46
C VAL A 374 -6.02 -7.13 -5.45
N ALA A 375 -6.24 -7.59 -4.22
CA ALA A 375 -6.80 -6.75 -3.17
C ALA A 375 -5.68 -5.95 -2.49
N VAL A 376 -5.86 -4.62 -2.39
CA VAL A 376 -4.93 -3.73 -1.69
C VAL A 376 -5.69 -2.89 -0.67
N PRO A 377 -5.06 -2.46 0.44
CA PRO A 377 -5.71 -1.55 1.38
C PRO A 377 -6.13 -0.24 0.69
N ALA A 378 -7.32 0.26 1.05
CA ALA A 378 -7.86 1.49 0.47
C ALA A 378 -6.94 2.70 0.69
N THR A 379 -6.16 2.71 1.76
CA THR A 379 -5.17 3.76 2.07
C THR A 379 -4.07 3.86 1.03
N TRP A 380 -3.64 2.74 0.41
CA TRP A 380 -2.69 2.75 -0.70
C TRP A 380 -3.28 3.37 -1.96
N LEU A 381 -4.56 3.12 -2.25
CA LEU A 381 -5.23 3.74 -3.39
C LEU A 381 -5.42 5.26 -3.21
N ALA A 382 -5.58 5.70 -1.97
CA ALA A 382 -5.70 7.14 -1.65
C ALA A 382 -4.44 7.96 -1.98
N LEU A 383 -3.30 7.31 -2.20
CA LEU A 383 -2.07 7.97 -2.64
C LEU A 383 -2.12 8.40 -4.12
N PHE A 384 -3.04 7.86 -4.92
CA PHE A 384 -3.14 8.14 -6.35
C PHE A 384 -4.22 9.18 -6.64
N PRO A 385 -3.93 10.18 -7.49
CA PRO A 385 -4.98 11.02 -8.06
C PRO A 385 -6.01 10.16 -8.78
N THR A 386 -7.29 10.44 -8.54
CA THR A 386 -8.39 9.71 -9.15
C THR A 386 -8.71 10.28 -10.54
N GLY A 387 -8.87 9.40 -11.54
CA GLY A 387 -9.39 9.72 -12.87
C GLY A 387 -10.90 9.50 -12.97
N ALA A 388 -11.47 9.75 -14.16
CA ALA A 388 -12.86 9.46 -14.44
C ALA A 388 -13.16 7.96 -14.39
N GLU A 389 -14.41 7.59 -14.17
CA GLU A 389 -14.85 6.19 -14.21
C GLU A 389 -14.71 5.61 -15.63
N LEU A 390 -14.16 4.40 -15.72
CA LEU A 390 -14.06 3.65 -16.96
C LEU A 390 -15.24 2.69 -17.07
N SER A 391 -16.28 3.11 -17.79
CA SER A 391 -17.46 2.29 -18.10
C SER A 391 -17.95 2.57 -19.52
N THR A 392 -18.74 1.66 -20.09
CA THR A 392 -19.37 1.86 -21.40
C THR A 392 -20.31 3.06 -21.37
N GLU A 393 -21.04 3.24 -20.29
CA GLU A 393 -21.95 4.38 -20.09
C GLU A 393 -21.18 5.71 -20.12
N ALA A 394 -20.08 5.79 -19.36
CA ALA A 394 -19.26 7.00 -19.29
C ALA A 394 -18.66 7.39 -20.64
N VAL A 395 -18.38 6.42 -21.55
CA VAL A 395 -17.91 6.73 -22.90
C VAL A 395 -18.96 7.45 -23.73
N TRP A 396 -20.24 7.09 -23.58
CA TRP A 396 -21.34 7.74 -24.30
C TRP A 396 -21.69 9.10 -23.71
N ASP A 397 -21.59 9.27 -22.41
CA ASP A 397 -21.95 10.50 -21.69
C ASP A 397 -20.82 11.53 -21.66
N GLY A 398 -19.56 11.09 -21.87
CA GLY A 398 -18.36 11.88 -21.64
C GLY A 398 -18.06 13.00 -22.63
N VAL A 399 -18.80 13.11 -23.73
CA VAL A 399 -18.74 14.24 -24.70
C VAL A 399 -20.09 14.93 -24.72
N SER A 400 -20.29 15.81 -23.74
CA SER A 400 -21.41 16.74 -23.78
C SER A 400 -21.33 17.55 -25.08
N GLU A 401 -22.41 17.60 -25.85
CA GLU A 401 -22.56 18.53 -27.00
C GLU A 401 -22.23 19.95 -26.52
N GLN A 402 -21.11 20.52 -27.02
CA GLN A 402 -20.80 21.93 -26.92
C GLN A 402 -21.57 22.69 -28.03
#